data_0bf88c7e77e573d214c926cce0d0d959
#
_entry.id   0bf88c7e77e573d214c926cce0d0d959
#
_cell.length_a   1.000
_cell.length_b   1.000
_cell.length_c   1.000
_cell.angle_alpha   90.00
_cell.angle_beta   90.00
_cell.angle_gamma   90.00
#
_symmetry.space_group_name_H-M   'P 1'
#
loop_
_entity.id
_entity.type
_entity.pdbx_description
1 polymer ?
#
loop_
_entity_poly.entity_id
_entity_poly.type
_entity_poly.pdbx_seq_one_letter_code
_entity_poly.pdbx_strand_id
1 'polypeptide(L)'
;MKYLKLLSLGAISMVSTCVVSAQRINFKPFVQGENITLTVLENQAGLNFSSKMPILVGSPYITEIGLNDPQVVVVEIQGPVEYDLTLDFTLPNGLSYLGNDTGTIVPVGIRYAYSNTGEPTSVAGRSYAVEVPPLFRSIQFPLRKRRLGGPPPPPPTPMHGGYTRLRDKAYVYVYGNLGPVPSSILPGLYSGLVTLTVSYADNTL
;
A
#
# COMPACT_ATOMS: atom_id res chain seq x y z
N MET A 1 -53.66 54.59 11.46
CA MET A 1 -53.38 53.15 11.30
C MET A 1 -52.11 53.01 10.47
N LYS A 2 -50.95 52.71 11.11
CA LYS A 2 -49.66 52.50 10.45
C LYS A 2 -49.27 51.06 10.65
N TYR A 3 -49.27 50.27 9.60
CA TYR A 3 -48.84 48.86 9.66
C TYR A 3 -47.30 48.81 9.61
N LEU A 4 -46.67 48.36 10.68
CA LEU A 4 -45.24 48.09 10.79
C LEU A 4 -45.00 46.68 10.25
N LYS A 5 -44.37 46.60 9.07
CA LYS A 5 -43.95 45.30 8.51
C LYS A 5 -42.61 44.92 9.19
N LEU A 6 -42.65 43.89 10.01
CA LEU A 6 -41.47 43.22 10.56
C LEU A 6 -40.83 42.35 9.45
N LEU A 7 -39.68 42.78 8.91
CA LEU A 7 -38.85 41.94 8.06
C LEU A 7 -38.02 41.06 8.98
N SER A 8 -38.35 39.78 9.07
CA SER A 8 -37.49 38.76 9.70
C SER A 8 -36.35 38.43 8.71
N LEU A 9 -35.16 38.93 9.00
CA LEU A 9 -33.93 38.61 8.28
C LEU A 9 -33.49 37.21 8.78
N GLY A 10 -33.82 36.14 8.04
CA GLY A 10 -33.32 34.79 8.27
C GLY A 10 -31.84 34.72 7.93
N ALA A 11 -30.99 34.68 8.94
CA ALA A 11 -29.58 34.41 8.77
C ALA A 11 -29.41 32.94 8.34
N ILE A 12 -29.18 32.73 7.03
CA ILE A 12 -28.75 31.44 6.50
C ILE A 12 -27.28 31.28 6.92
N SER A 13 -27.08 30.50 7.99
CA SER A 13 -25.73 30.05 8.38
C SER A 13 -25.23 29.09 7.30
N MET A 14 -24.40 29.58 6.39
CA MET A 14 -23.62 28.72 5.50
C MET A 14 -22.62 27.94 6.33
N VAL A 15 -22.93 26.69 6.67
CA VAL A 15 -21.94 25.74 7.18
C VAL A 15 -20.99 25.44 6.03
N SER A 16 -19.84 26.14 6.03
CA SER A 16 -18.74 25.83 5.12
C SER A 16 -18.16 24.49 5.52
N THR A 17 -18.55 23.43 4.82
CA THR A 17 -17.93 22.09 4.97
C THR A 17 -16.53 22.17 4.41
N CYS A 18 -15.51 22.27 5.30
CA CYS A 18 -14.11 22.18 4.92
C CYS A 18 -13.80 20.73 4.47
N VAL A 19 -13.69 20.55 3.17
CA VAL A 19 -13.27 19.28 2.56
C VAL A 19 -11.75 19.19 2.60
N VAL A 20 -11.22 18.08 3.13
CA VAL A 20 -9.80 17.74 3.04
C VAL A 20 -9.59 17.07 1.68
N SER A 21 -8.88 17.72 0.77
CA SER A 21 -8.66 17.23 -0.58
C SER A 21 -7.37 16.40 -0.66
N ALA A 22 -7.41 15.27 -1.39
CA ALA A 22 -6.28 14.40 -1.73
C ALA A 22 -5.47 13.83 -0.54
N GLN A 23 -6.02 12.81 0.10
CA GLN A 23 -5.32 11.97 1.08
C GLN A 23 -4.60 10.84 0.34
N ARG A 24 -3.29 10.97 0.15
CA ARG A 24 -2.54 10.06 -0.69
C ARG A 24 -1.31 9.51 0.02
N ILE A 25 -1.09 8.22 -0.13
CA ILE A 25 0.16 7.57 0.23
C ILE A 25 0.91 7.26 -1.05
N ASN A 26 2.04 7.93 -1.24
CA ASN A 26 2.94 7.64 -2.35
C ASN A 26 3.65 6.31 -2.08
N PHE A 27 3.87 5.54 -3.14
CA PHE A 27 4.55 4.26 -3.09
C PHE A 27 5.85 4.31 -3.87
N LYS A 28 6.95 3.83 -3.27
CA LYS A 28 8.27 3.79 -3.90
C LYS A 28 8.92 2.43 -3.73
N PRO A 29 8.98 1.60 -4.78
CA PRO A 29 9.69 0.33 -4.75
C PRO A 29 11.19 0.52 -5.01
N PHE A 30 12.01 -0.30 -4.34
CA PHE A 30 13.45 -0.40 -4.55
C PHE A 30 13.86 -1.87 -4.69
N VAL A 31 14.88 -2.11 -5.50
CA VAL A 31 15.49 -3.43 -5.67
C VAL A 31 16.93 -3.37 -5.21
N GLN A 32 17.32 -4.37 -4.41
CA GLN A 32 18.71 -4.65 -4.09
C GLN A 32 19.04 -6.07 -4.58
N GLY A 33 19.85 -6.17 -5.60
CA GLY A 33 20.29 -7.44 -6.17
C GLY A 33 20.12 -7.51 -7.69
N GLU A 34 20.98 -8.28 -8.32
CA GLU A 34 20.91 -8.58 -9.75
C GLU A 34 19.76 -9.55 -10.03
N ASN A 35 19.14 -9.42 -11.20
CA ASN A 35 18.08 -10.33 -11.68
C ASN A 35 16.73 -10.29 -10.93
N ILE A 36 16.49 -9.38 -10.01
CA ILE A 36 15.14 -9.09 -9.49
C ILE A 36 14.55 -7.95 -10.33
N THR A 37 13.30 -8.11 -10.72
CA THR A 37 12.54 -7.05 -11.41
C THR A 37 11.30 -6.73 -10.56
N LEU A 38 11.08 -5.44 -10.30
CA LEU A 38 9.86 -4.94 -9.65
C LEU A 38 9.04 -4.15 -10.66
N THR A 39 7.76 -4.49 -10.75
CA THR A 39 6.81 -3.77 -11.60
C THR A 39 5.57 -3.44 -10.77
N VAL A 40 5.23 -2.16 -10.68
CA VAL A 40 3.95 -1.76 -10.09
C VAL A 40 2.87 -1.92 -11.16
N LEU A 41 1.97 -2.87 -10.96
CA LEU A 41 0.91 -3.21 -11.92
C LEU A 41 -0.31 -2.29 -11.80
N GLU A 42 -0.72 -2.02 -10.56
CA GLU A 42 -1.94 -1.28 -10.26
C GLU A 42 -1.63 -0.13 -9.30
N ASN A 43 -2.31 1.01 -9.48
CA ASN A 43 -2.21 2.19 -8.63
C ASN A 43 -0.76 2.66 -8.37
N GLN A 44 0.02 2.80 -9.44
CA GLN A 44 1.45 3.20 -9.42
C GLN A 44 1.71 4.46 -8.59
N ALA A 45 0.72 5.32 -8.51
CA ALA A 45 0.79 6.55 -7.75
C ALA A 45 0.64 6.37 -6.22
N GLY A 46 0.25 5.17 -5.77
CA GLY A 46 0.01 4.84 -4.36
C GLY A 46 -1.46 4.77 -3.97
N LEU A 47 -1.73 4.65 -2.66
CA LEU A 47 -3.08 4.58 -2.12
C LEU A 47 -3.73 5.96 -2.11
N ASN A 48 -4.92 6.07 -2.71
CA ASN A 48 -5.69 7.31 -2.75
C ASN A 48 -7.02 7.13 -2.00
N PHE A 49 -7.08 7.54 -0.75
CA PHE A 49 -8.27 7.42 0.09
C PHE A 49 -9.38 8.40 -0.32
N SER A 50 -9.04 9.57 -0.86
CA SER A 50 -10.05 10.55 -1.27
C SER A 50 -10.83 10.15 -2.51
N SER A 51 -10.35 9.16 -3.28
CA SER A 51 -11.11 8.60 -4.40
C SER A 51 -12.31 7.74 -3.95
N LYS A 52 -12.30 7.28 -2.69
CA LYS A 52 -13.38 6.47 -2.13
C LYS A 52 -14.54 7.31 -1.61
N MET A 53 -14.20 8.34 -0.85
CA MET A 53 -15.18 9.27 -0.27
C MET A 53 -14.51 10.58 0.11
N PRO A 54 -15.24 11.71 0.14
CA PRO A 54 -14.73 12.94 0.69
C PRO A 54 -14.33 12.75 2.17
N ILE A 55 -13.12 13.18 2.51
CA ILE A 55 -12.61 13.08 3.87
C ILE A 55 -12.82 14.44 4.54
N LEU A 56 -13.60 14.45 5.62
CA LEU A 56 -13.94 15.67 6.35
C LEU A 56 -13.09 15.80 7.61
N VAL A 57 -12.71 17.02 7.93
CA VAL A 57 -12.07 17.34 9.22
C VAL A 57 -13.01 16.98 10.37
N GLY A 58 -12.49 16.30 11.39
CA GLY A 58 -13.27 15.84 12.53
C GLY A 58 -14.16 14.62 12.25
N SER A 59 -13.96 13.97 11.08
CA SER A 59 -14.70 12.75 10.76
C SER A 59 -14.32 11.60 11.68
N PRO A 60 -15.29 10.99 12.38
CA PRO A 60 -15.05 9.81 13.22
C PRO A 60 -14.91 8.52 12.38
N TYR A 61 -15.21 8.59 11.08
CA TYR A 61 -15.22 7.42 10.20
C TYR A 61 -13.82 7.06 9.73
N ILE A 62 -13.64 5.76 9.56
CA ILE A 62 -12.43 5.18 8.95
C ILE A 62 -12.74 4.89 7.49
N THR A 63 -11.90 5.40 6.59
CA THR A 63 -11.94 5.07 5.16
C THR A 63 -10.98 3.91 4.90
N GLU A 64 -11.47 2.79 4.41
CA GLU A 64 -10.68 1.59 4.17
C GLU A 64 -10.51 1.31 2.67
N ILE A 65 -9.28 0.96 2.29
CA ILE A 65 -8.93 0.30 1.04
C ILE A 65 -8.53 -1.11 1.44
N GLY A 66 -9.39 -2.09 1.19
CA GLY A 66 -9.16 -3.49 1.52
C GLY A 66 -8.35 -4.22 0.45
N LEU A 67 -7.92 -5.45 0.73
CA LEU A 67 -7.13 -6.28 -0.19
C LEU A 67 -7.82 -6.48 -1.55
N ASN A 68 -9.14 -6.60 -1.59
CA ASN A 68 -9.92 -6.82 -2.82
C ASN A 68 -10.40 -5.53 -3.49
N ASP A 69 -9.98 -4.38 -2.99
CA ASP A 69 -10.36 -3.08 -3.53
C ASP A 69 -9.60 -2.78 -4.82
N PRO A 70 -10.21 -2.14 -5.81
CA PRO A 70 -9.51 -1.69 -7.01
C PRO A 70 -8.45 -0.60 -6.75
N GLN A 71 -8.46 0.02 -5.57
CA GLN A 71 -7.48 1.03 -5.16
C GLN A 71 -6.22 0.42 -4.52
N VAL A 72 -6.14 -0.92 -4.35
CA VAL A 72 -4.97 -1.59 -3.80
C VAL A 72 -3.74 -1.36 -4.70
N VAL A 73 -2.59 -1.11 -4.10
CA VAL A 73 -1.32 -1.07 -4.85
C VAL A 73 -0.83 -2.49 -5.04
N VAL A 74 -0.56 -2.88 -6.29
CA VAL A 74 -0.08 -4.22 -6.63
C VAL A 74 1.30 -4.13 -7.24
N VAL A 75 2.24 -4.86 -6.65
CA VAL A 75 3.62 -4.97 -7.11
C VAL A 75 3.89 -6.41 -7.52
N GLU A 76 4.36 -6.60 -8.75
CA GLU A 76 4.89 -7.86 -9.23
C GLU A 76 6.40 -7.89 -9.00
N ILE A 77 6.88 -8.98 -8.41
CA ILE A 77 8.30 -9.27 -8.21
C ILE A 77 8.63 -10.46 -9.09
N GLN A 78 9.59 -10.32 -9.99
CA GLN A 78 10.08 -11.41 -10.83
C GLN A 78 11.54 -11.71 -10.51
N GLY A 79 11.89 -12.98 -10.40
CA GLY A 79 13.26 -13.41 -10.13
C GLY A 79 13.47 -14.89 -10.37
N PRO A 80 14.68 -15.41 -10.14
CA PRO A 80 14.97 -16.82 -10.18
C PRO A 80 14.25 -17.58 -9.06
N VAL A 81 13.69 -18.75 -9.36
CA VAL A 81 12.83 -19.54 -8.45
C VAL A 81 13.55 -20.11 -7.24
N GLU A 82 14.87 -20.25 -7.33
CA GLU A 82 15.71 -20.84 -6.29
C GLU A 82 15.96 -19.91 -5.09
N TYR A 83 15.70 -18.62 -5.22
CA TYR A 83 16.01 -17.64 -4.18
C TYR A 83 14.83 -17.36 -3.26
N ASP A 84 15.17 -17.14 -2.01
CA ASP A 84 14.27 -16.54 -1.04
C ASP A 84 14.42 -15.02 -1.09
N LEU A 85 13.31 -14.33 -0.90
CA LEU A 85 13.24 -12.87 -0.93
C LEU A 85 13.08 -12.32 0.48
N THR A 86 13.72 -11.20 0.73
CA THR A 86 13.43 -10.34 1.87
C THR A 86 12.67 -9.11 1.39
N LEU A 87 11.54 -8.83 2.00
CA LEU A 87 10.78 -7.60 1.81
C LEU A 87 10.88 -6.73 3.05
N ASP A 88 11.35 -5.51 2.89
CA ASP A 88 11.42 -4.51 3.95
C ASP A 88 10.49 -3.34 3.65
N PHE A 89 9.61 -3.03 4.60
CA PHE A 89 8.66 -1.92 4.50
C PHE A 89 9.04 -0.78 5.43
N THR A 90 9.24 0.40 4.85
CA THR A 90 9.27 1.65 5.61
C THR A 90 7.91 2.32 5.48
N LEU A 91 7.19 2.44 6.60
CA LEU A 91 5.84 2.99 6.65
C LEU A 91 5.86 4.35 7.35
N PRO A 92 5.01 5.29 6.91
CA PRO A 92 4.86 6.57 7.59
C PRO A 92 4.07 6.37 8.91
N ASN A 93 4.33 7.21 9.89
CA ASN A 93 3.55 7.25 11.14
C ASN A 93 2.13 7.81 10.93
N GLY A 94 1.89 8.44 9.80
CA GLY A 94 0.64 9.05 9.38
C GLY A 94 0.85 9.92 8.15
N LEU A 95 -0.21 10.56 7.68
CA LEU A 95 -0.10 11.51 6.58
C LEU A 95 0.23 12.90 7.13
N SER A 96 1.24 13.53 6.57
CA SER A 96 1.67 14.89 6.91
C SER A 96 1.04 15.91 5.96
N TYR A 97 0.74 17.11 6.48
CA TYR A 97 0.23 18.21 5.69
C TYR A 97 1.26 18.72 4.69
N LEU A 98 0.85 18.96 3.45
CA LEU A 98 1.74 19.46 2.38
C LEU A 98 1.90 20.99 2.40
N GLY A 99 1.22 21.69 3.30
CA GLY A 99 1.43 23.12 3.55
C GLY A 99 2.56 23.40 4.55
N ASN A 100 2.62 24.64 5.04
CA ASN A 100 3.69 25.09 5.93
C ASN A 100 3.53 24.68 7.41
N ASP A 101 2.49 23.92 7.75
CA ASP A 101 2.28 23.44 9.12
C ASP A 101 2.88 22.03 9.29
N THR A 102 3.84 21.92 10.20
CA THR A 102 4.63 20.69 10.41
C THR A 102 4.11 19.78 11.53
N GLY A 103 3.02 20.17 12.20
CA GLY A 103 2.57 19.50 13.44
C GLY A 103 1.41 18.51 13.28
N THR A 104 0.65 18.61 12.19
CA THR A 104 -0.62 17.89 12.08
C THR A 104 -0.49 16.62 11.26
N ILE A 105 -0.83 15.48 11.88
CA ILE A 105 -0.75 14.15 11.28
C ILE A 105 -2.14 13.50 11.25
N VAL A 106 -2.55 12.99 10.08
CA VAL A 106 -3.74 12.14 9.95
C VAL A 106 -3.34 10.69 10.16
N PRO A 107 -3.95 9.97 11.12
CA PRO A 107 -3.64 8.58 11.37
C PRO A 107 -3.90 7.70 10.15
N VAL A 108 -2.97 6.82 9.86
CA VAL A 108 -3.08 5.84 8.77
C VAL A 108 -2.57 4.49 9.22
N GLY A 109 -3.29 3.42 8.88
CA GLY A 109 -2.86 2.05 9.09
C GLY A 109 -2.55 1.39 7.75
N ILE A 110 -1.27 1.06 7.50
CA ILE A 110 -0.86 0.34 6.30
C ILE A 110 -0.73 -1.13 6.60
N ARG A 111 -1.29 -1.95 5.72
CA ARG A 111 -1.22 -3.41 5.72
C ARG A 111 -0.63 -3.87 4.40
N TYR A 112 -0.08 -5.05 4.39
CA TYR A 112 0.37 -5.69 3.18
C TYR A 112 0.19 -7.21 3.24
N ALA A 113 0.05 -7.78 2.05
CA ALA A 113 -0.05 -9.22 1.86
C ALA A 113 0.86 -9.62 0.69
N TYR A 114 1.26 -10.88 0.63
CA TYR A 114 2.01 -11.41 -0.50
C TYR A 114 1.41 -12.72 -1.00
N SER A 115 1.60 -13.01 -2.29
CA SER A 115 1.27 -14.30 -2.89
C SER A 115 2.45 -14.78 -3.74
N ASN A 116 2.91 -15.99 -3.43
CA ASN A 116 4.03 -16.65 -4.10
C ASN A 116 3.65 -18.03 -4.66
N THR A 117 2.38 -18.21 -4.99
CA THR A 117 1.84 -19.48 -5.51
C THR A 117 2.17 -19.73 -6.98
N GLY A 118 2.76 -18.76 -7.67
CA GLY A 118 3.09 -18.84 -9.10
C GLY A 118 1.88 -18.60 -10.00
N GLU A 119 0.87 -17.88 -9.52
CA GLU A 119 -0.30 -17.52 -10.31
C GLU A 119 0.07 -16.61 -11.48
N PRO A 120 -0.59 -16.77 -12.64
CA PRO A 120 -0.25 -15.98 -13.83
C PRO A 120 -0.61 -14.50 -13.71
N THR A 121 -1.61 -14.16 -12.88
CA THR A 121 -2.10 -12.79 -12.71
C THR A 121 -2.19 -12.38 -11.24
N SER A 122 -2.07 -11.09 -10.97
CA SER A 122 -2.26 -10.52 -9.63
C SER A 122 -3.65 -10.79 -9.06
N VAL A 123 -4.67 -10.82 -9.92
CA VAL A 123 -6.06 -11.11 -9.50
C VAL A 123 -6.20 -12.54 -8.99
N ALA A 124 -5.64 -13.52 -9.70
CA ALA A 124 -5.64 -14.92 -9.26
C ALA A 124 -4.79 -15.10 -7.98
N GLY A 125 -3.61 -14.48 -7.93
CA GLY A 125 -2.73 -14.50 -6.78
C GLY A 125 -3.35 -13.91 -5.51
N ARG A 126 -4.25 -12.94 -5.65
CA ARG A 126 -4.94 -12.28 -4.53
C ARG A 126 -5.76 -13.26 -3.68
N SER A 127 -6.35 -14.28 -4.29
CA SER A 127 -7.11 -15.32 -3.57
C SER A 127 -6.24 -16.20 -2.66
N TYR A 128 -4.93 -16.22 -2.90
CA TYR A 128 -3.94 -16.97 -2.12
C TYR A 128 -3.00 -16.06 -1.33
N ALA A 129 -3.35 -14.78 -1.23
CA ALA A 129 -2.52 -13.81 -0.54
C ALA A 129 -2.47 -14.11 0.96
N VAL A 130 -1.26 -14.09 1.51
CA VAL A 130 -0.98 -14.24 2.94
C VAL A 130 -0.81 -12.84 3.52
N GLU A 131 -1.70 -12.47 4.42
CA GLU A 131 -1.59 -11.20 5.14
C GLU A 131 -0.41 -11.24 6.11
N VAL A 132 0.36 -10.17 6.13
CA VAL A 132 1.46 -9.99 7.07
C VAL A 132 0.96 -9.20 8.28
N PRO A 133 1.18 -9.70 9.51
CA PRO A 133 0.78 -8.97 10.70
C PRO A 133 1.40 -7.56 10.72
N PRO A 134 0.65 -6.52 11.12
CA PRO A 134 1.08 -5.11 11.00
C PRO A 134 2.36 -4.75 11.75
N LEU A 135 2.76 -5.57 12.74
CA LEU A 135 3.99 -5.37 13.51
C LEU A 135 5.25 -5.75 12.75
N PHE A 136 5.16 -6.60 11.74
CA PHE A 136 6.31 -7.02 10.95
C PHE A 136 6.61 -5.99 9.88
N ARG A 137 7.83 -5.47 9.89
CA ARG A 137 8.35 -4.53 8.89
C ARG A 137 9.24 -5.21 7.87
N SER A 138 9.70 -6.42 8.19
CA SER A 138 10.52 -7.27 7.34
C SER A 138 9.96 -8.68 7.33
N ILE A 139 9.90 -9.31 6.16
CA ILE A 139 9.50 -10.71 6.00
C ILE A 139 10.40 -11.39 4.99
N GLN A 140 10.57 -12.71 5.17
CA GLN A 140 11.25 -13.56 4.22
C GLN A 140 10.33 -14.65 3.71
N PHE A 141 10.37 -14.91 2.40
CA PHE A 141 9.64 -16.00 1.80
C PHE A 141 10.32 -16.44 0.48
N PRO A 142 10.17 -17.72 0.07
CA PRO A 142 10.65 -18.16 -1.22
C PRO A 142 9.87 -17.47 -2.34
N LEU A 143 10.54 -17.06 -3.41
CA LEU A 143 9.89 -16.44 -4.56
C LEU A 143 8.73 -17.29 -5.08
N ARG A 144 8.89 -18.62 -5.06
CA ARG A 144 7.82 -19.59 -5.32
C ARG A 144 7.60 -20.49 -4.12
N LYS A 145 6.34 -20.62 -3.70
CA LYS A 145 5.95 -21.51 -2.60
C LYS A 145 6.45 -22.93 -2.85
N ARG A 146 7.31 -23.41 -1.95
CA ARG A 146 7.83 -24.78 -2.02
C ARG A 146 6.73 -25.75 -1.64
N ARG A 147 6.57 -26.83 -2.43
CA ARG A 147 5.66 -27.92 -2.07
C ARG A 147 6.31 -28.71 -0.94
N LEU A 148 5.60 -28.84 0.18
CA LEU A 148 6.01 -29.73 1.27
C LEU A 148 5.92 -31.19 0.76
N GLY A 149 7.00 -31.98 0.92
CA GLY A 149 7.01 -33.40 0.55
C GLY A 149 7.31 -33.71 -0.92
N GLY A 150 7.73 -32.71 -1.70
CA GLY A 150 8.27 -32.97 -3.05
C GLY A 150 9.66 -33.62 -3.00
N PRO A 151 10.10 -34.30 -4.08
CA PRO A 151 11.48 -34.77 -4.18
C PRO A 151 12.44 -33.57 -4.01
N PRO A 152 13.65 -33.79 -3.45
CA PRO A 152 14.64 -32.74 -3.35
C PRO A 152 14.86 -32.11 -4.72
N PRO A 153 15.10 -30.77 -4.78
CA PRO A 153 15.40 -30.13 -6.05
C PRO A 153 16.58 -30.85 -6.72
N PRO A 154 16.57 -31.01 -8.04
CA PRO A 154 17.70 -31.59 -8.74
C PRO A 154 18.96 -30.76 -8.43
N PRO A 155 20.14 -31.41 -8.36
CA PRO A 155 21.38 -30.68 -8.12
C PRO A 155 21.52 -29.56 -9.14
N PRO A 156 22.13 -28.40 -8.75
CA PRO A 156 22.28 -27.28 -9.65
C PRO A 156 22.99 -27.73 -10.93
N THR A 157 22.36 -27.54 -12.05
CA THR A 157 22.93 -27.88 -13.35
C THR A 157 24.14 -26.95 -13.57
N PRO A 158 25.29 -27.49 -14.02
CA PRO A 158 26.43 -26.65 -14.34
C PRO A 158 26.04 -25.54 -15.30
N MET A 159 26.50 -24.31 -15.06
CA MET A 159 26.23 -23.20 -15.95
C MET A 159 26.95 -23.43 -17.28
N HIS A 160 26.22 -23.93 -18.26
CA HIS A 160 26.65 -23.92 -19.66
C HIS A 160 26.20 -22.60 -20.30
N GLY A 161 26.98 -22.07 -21.24
CA GLY A 161 26.57 -20.95 -22.06
C GLY A 161 25.21 -21.26 -22.74
N GLY A 162 24.18 -20.50 -22.40
CA GLY A 162 22.79 -20.73 -22.86
C GLY A 162 21.80 -21.25 -21.79
N TYR A 163 22.24 -21.56 -20.57
CA TYR A 163 21.31 -21.90 -19.49
C TYR A 163 20.58 -20.64 -19.01
N THR A 164 19.26 -20.60 -19.22
CA THR A 164 18.41 -19.56 -18.66
C THR A 164 17.80 -20.07 -17.37
N ARG A 165 18.08 -19.41 -16.25
CA ARG A 165 17.46 -19.74 -14.97
C ARG A 165 15.95 -19.61 -15.06
N LEU A 166 15.24 -20.59 -14.49
CA LEU A 166 13.79 -20.52 -14.39
C LEU A 166 13.42 -19.30 -13.53
N ARG A 167 12.57 -18.46 -14.09
CA ARG A 167 12.03 -17.29 -13.41
C ARG A 167 10.57 -17.53 -13.04
N ASP A 168 10.18 -16.99 -11.92
CA ASP A 168 8.80 -16.99 -11.47
C ASP A 168 8.46 -15.62 -10.91
N LYS A 169 7.24 -15.47 -10.45
CA LYS A 169 6.73 -14.21 -9.92
C LYS A 169 5.98 -14.40 -8.61
N ALA A 170 6.08 -13.37 -7.81
CA ALA A 170 5.28 -13.17 -6.61
C ALA A 170 4.58 -11.82 -6.70
N TYR A 171 3.47 -11.69 -6.00
CA TYR A 171 2.72 -10.43 -5.91
C TYR A 171 2.73 -9.92 -4.48
N VAL A 172 2.88 -8.61 -4.35
CA VAL A 172 2.74 -7.89 -3.09
C VAL A 172 1.59 -6.90 -3.22
N TYR A 173 0.68 -6.93 -2.28
CA TYR A 173 -0.50 -6.07 -2.19
C TYR A 173 -0.32 -5.13 -1.02
N VAL A 174 -0.39 -3.81 -1.28
CA VAL A 174 -0.35 -2.79 -0.22
C VAL A 174 -1.72 -2.12 -0.14
N TYR A 175 -2.29 -2.08 1.04
CA TYR A 175 -3.64 -1.57 1.31
C TYR A 175 -3.68 -0.99 2.74
N GLY A 176 -4.82 -0.48 3.16
CA GLY A 176 -4.88 0.07 4.52
C GLY A 176 -6.10 0.93 4.79
N ASN A 177 -6.04 1.67 5.87
CA ASN A 177 -7.12 2.52 6.32
C ASN A 177 -6.60 3.90 6.74
N LEU A 178 -7.47 4.88 6.61
CA LEU A 178 -7.25 6.25 7.01
C LEU A 178 -8.31 6.67 8.04
N GLY A 179 -7.88 7.36 9.08
CA GLY A 179 -8.74 7.93 10.11
C GLY A 179 -8.77 7.13 11.43
N PRO A 180 -9.57 7.59 12.39
CA PRO A 180 -10.43 8.78 12.35
C PRO A 180 -9.63 10.08 12.15
N VAL A 181 -10.27 11.07 11.53
CA VAL A 181 -9.63 12.35 11.21
C VAL A 181 -9.85 13.34 12.35
N PRO A 182 -8.80 13.80 13.05
CA PRO A 182 -8.97 14.72 14.17
C PRO A 182 -9.61 16.05 13.75
N SER A 183 -10.38 16.67 14.65
CA SER A 183 -10.98 17.97 14.42
C SER A 183 -9.96 19.14 14.46
N SER A 184 -8.78 18.86 14.98
CA SER A 184 -7.69 19.84 15.11
C SER A 184 -6.86 19.98 13.84
N ILE A 185 -7.08 19.16 12.81
CA ILE A 185 -6.32 19.25 11.56
C ILE A 185 -6.80 20.37 10.68
N LEU A 186 -5.89 20.92 9.90
CA LEU A 186 -6.20 21.94 8.89
C LEU A 186 -6.81 21.27 7.64
N PRO A 187 -7.77 21.94 6.98
CA PRO A 187 -8.20 21.51 5.65
C PRO A 187 -7.05 21.61 4.64
N GLY A 188 -6.88 20.60 3.79
CA GLY A 188 -5.85 20.63 2.76
C GLY A 188 -5.37 19.26 2.31
N LEU A 189 -4.20 19.26 1.68
CA LEU A 189 -3.58 18.06 1.13
C LEU A 189 -2.67 17.40 2.16
N TYR A 190 -2.84 16.11 2.34
CA TYR A 190 -2.01 15.28 3.22
C TYR A 190 -1.38 14.14 2.44
N SER A 191 -0.12 13.86 2.70
CA SER A 191 0.64 12.84 2.00
C SER A 191 1.54 12.05 2.96
N GLY A 192 1.82 10.80 2.59
CA GLY A 192 2.79 9.93 3.24
C GLY A 192 3.56 9.15 2.19
N LEU A 193 4.69 8.56 2.58
CA LEU A 193 5.51 7.73 1.72
C LEU A 193 5.63 6.32 2.31
N VAL A 194 5.26 5.32 1.53
CA VAL A 194 5.55 3.91 1.78
C VAL A 194 6.69 3.49 0.86
N THR A 195 7.75 2.95 1.43
CA THR A 195 8.85 2.37 0.68
C THR A 195 8.85 0.85 0.84
N LEU A 196 8.93 0.14 -0.28
CA LEU A 196 9.16 -1.30 -0.32
C LEU A 196 10.55 -1.55 -0.89
N THR A 197 11.41 -2.19 -0.11
CA THR A 197 12.71 -2.69 -0.56
C THR A 197 12.64 -4.20 -0.72
N VAL A 198 13.11 -4.71 -1.85
CA VAL A 198 13.18 -6.15 -2.14
C VAL A 198 14.62 -6.53 -2.37
N SER A 199 15.09 -7.53 -1.65
CA SER A 199 16.43 -8.11 -1.78
C SER A 199 16.36 -9.63 -1.76
N TYR A 200 17.45 -10.29 -2.12
CA TYR A 200 17.61 -11.71 -1.81
C TYR A 200 17.84 -11.88 -0.31
N ALA A 201 17.25 -12.93 0.26
CA ALA A 201 17.59 -13.31 1.61
C ALA A 201 19.05 -13.81 1.64
N ASP A 202 19.88 -13.21 2.49
CA ASP A 202 21.22 -13.69 2.74
C ASP A 202 21.14 -15.04 3.44
N ASN A 203 21.33 -16.12 2.68
CA ASN A 203 21.52 -17.47 3.22
C ASN A 203 22.99 -17.64 3.65
N THR A 204 23.52 -16.74 4.45
CA THR A 204 24.79 -16.98 5.17
C THR A 204 24.49 -17.90 6.33
N LEU A 205 24.58 -19.21 6.06
CA LEU A 205 24.75 -20.25 7.07
C LEU A 205 26.19 -20.28 7.54
#